data_9df2b22a758ee839b6d9b02baa8dbeb0
#
_entry.id   9df2b22a758ee839b6d9b02baa8dbeb0
#
_cell.length_a   1.000
_cell.length_b   1.000
_cell.length_c   1.000
_cell.angle_alpha   90.00
_cell.angle_beta   90.00
_cell.angle_gamma   90.00
#
_symmetry.space_group_name_H-M   'P 1'
#
loop_
_entity.id
_entity.type
_entity.pdbx_description
1 polymer ?
#
loop_
_entity_poly.entity_id
_entity_poly.type
_entity_poly.pdbx_seq_one_letter_code
_entity_poly.pdbx_strand_id
1 'polypeptide(L)'
;MRVVHSLLVQDDQILLLFKPSRQKWFLPGGKAEFGENIIQTGLREFYEETGLQLKHAKLGAITTVVVEEELEKKEWMLYTVKATDSTGELIEENREGSLAWHSLKEVDELPMFEGDRFIIKHLISHNGPIVSTQFYTPSYDLIKIISSYDVMVEAAI
;
A
#
# COMPACT_ATOMS: atom_id res chain seq x y z
N MET A 1 4.58 -9.41 -12.32
CA MET A 1 5.26 -8.93 -11.10
C MET A 1 4.25 -8.73 -10.00
N ARG A 2 4.53 -9.27 -8.83
CA ARG A 2 3.67 -9.14 -7.65
C ARG A 2 4.38 -8.26 -6.61
N VAL A 3 3.83 -7.08 -6.38
CA VAL A 3 4.35 -6.14 -5.39
C VAL A 3 3.39 -6.14 -4.20
N VAL A 4 3.94 -6.19 -3.00
CA VAL A 4 3.16 -6.21 -1.76
C VAL A 4 3.65 -5.13 -0.83
N HIS A 5 2.75 -4.29 -0.35
CA HIS A 5 3.06 -3.36 0.72
C HIS A 5 2.07 -3.57 1.87
N SER A 6 2.42 -3.10 3.05
CA SER A 6 1.64 -3.39 4.26
C SER A 6 1.32 -2.15 5.06
N LEU A 7 0.07 -2.07 5.51
CA LEU A 7 -0.44 -1.02 6.39
C LEU A 7 -0.56 -1.58 7.81
N LEU A 8 0.24 -1.04 8.71
CA LEU A 8 0.11 -1.33 10.13
C LEU A 8 -0.64 -0.16 10.79
N VAL A 9 -1.82 -0.46 11.32
CA VAL A 9 -2.64 0.50 12.07
C VAL A 9 -2.60 0.09 13.53
N GLN A 10 -2.00 0.92 14.36
CA GLN A 10 -1.78 0.63 15.77
C GLN A 10 -1.87 1.92 16.58
N ASP A 11 -2.68 1.94 17.65
CA ASP A 11 -2.86 3.12 18.50
C ASP A 11 -3.27 4.39 17.75
N ASP A 12 -4.19 4.24 16.77
CA ASP A 12 -4.67 5.32 15.90
C ASP A 12 -3.56 5.98 15.07
N GLN A 13 -2.50 5.23 14.80
CA GLN A 13 -1.37 5.67 13.99
C GLN A 13 -1.05 4.65 12.91
N ILE A 14 -0.41 5.10 11.85
CA ILE A 14 0.12 4.26 10.79
C ILE A 14 1.63 4.46 10.65
N LEU A 15 2.33 3.38 10.29
CA LEU A 15 3.76 3.43 10.08
C LEU A 15 4.07 3.64 8.60
N LEU A 16 4.77 4.71 8.28
CA LEU A 16 5.13 5.06 6.91
C LEU A 16 6.65 5.24 6.77
N LEU A 17 7.12 5.01 5.55
CA LEU A 17 8.51 5.18 5.14
C LEU A 17 8.61 6.40 4.24
N PHE A 18 9.41 7.40 4.63
CA PHE A 18 9.73 8.53 3.77
C PHE A 18 10.92 8.20 2.89
N LYS A 19 10.73 8.26 1.57
CA LYS A 19 11.79 8.03 0.59
C LYS A 19 12.30 9.36 0.06
N PRO A 20 13.51 9.82 0.44
CA PRO A 20 14.06 11.07 -0.08
C PRO A 20 14.16 11.11 -1.60
N SER A 21 14.40 9.97 -2.24
CA SER A 21 14.48 9.85 -3.71
C SER A 21 13.18 10.23 -4.41
N ARG A 22 12.04 10.12 -3.73
CA ARG A 22 10.71 10.45 -4.26
C ARG A 22 10.06 11.64 -3.57
N GLN A 23 10.60 12.08 -2.42
CA GLN A 23 10.00 13.13 -1.58
C GLN A 23 8.57 12.80 -1.17
N LYS A 24 8.29 11.53 -0.88
CA LYS A 24 6.95 11.02 -0.53
C LYS A 24 7.02 9.95 0.52
N TRP A 25 5.89 9.77 1.21
CA TRP A 25 5.67 8.70 2.17
C TRP A 25 5.07 7.48 1.48
N PHE A 26 5.51 6.31 1.90
CA PHE A 26 5.10 5.01 1.33
C PHE A 26 4.76 4.03 2.43
N LEU A 27 3.93 3.05 2.09
CA LEU A 27 3.80 1.85 2.90
C LEU A 27 5.04 0.97 2.68
N PRO A 28 5.63 0.42 3.74
CA PRO A 28 6.75 -0.52 3.58
C PRO A 28 6.33 -1.74 2.75
N GLY A 29 7.17 -2.19 1.84
CA GLY A 29 6.86 -3.31 0.98
C GLY A 29 7.94 -3.63 -0.03
N GLY A 30 7.66 -4.59 -0.89
CA GLY A 30 8.58 -5.03 -1.93
C GLY A 30 7.97 -6.12 -2.79
N LYS A 31 8.83 -6.76 -3.57
CA LYS A 31 8.42 -7.78 -4.52
C LYS A 31 8.36 -9.16 -3.89
N ALA A 32 7.35 -9.95 -4.30
CA ALA A 32 7.25 -11.35 -3.89
C ALA A 32 8.40 -12.17 -4.48
N GLU A 33 8.94 -13.06 -3.68
CA GLU A 33 9.92 -14.03 -4.10
C GLU A 33 9.21 -15.26 -4.68
N PHE A 34 9.93 -16.03 -5.47
CA PHE A 34 9.40 -17.25 -6.05
C PHE A 34 8.89 -18.19 -4.95
N GLY A 35 7.63 -18.60 -5.08
CA GLY A 35 7.00 -19.52 -4.13
C GLY A 35 6.38 -18.89 -2.90
N GLU A 36 6.53 -17.57 -2.70
CA GLU A 36 5.87 -16.87 -1.61
C GLU A 36 4.42 -16.55 -1.93
N ASN A 37 3.54 -16.68 -0.96
CA ASN A 37 2.22 -16.08 -1.08
C ASN A 37 2.26 -14.61 -0.63
N ILE A 38 1.17 -13.90 -0.88
CA ILE A 38 1.10 -12.44 -0.65
C ILE A 38 1.30 -12.08 0.83
N ILE A 39 0.72 -12.84 1.73
CA ILE A 39 0.88 -12.57 3.18
C ILE A 39 2.33 -12.79 3.61
N GLN A 40 2.95 -13.88 3.14
CA GLN A 40 4.37 -14.14 3.43
C GLN A 40 5.26 -13.01 2.95
N THR A 41 5.02 -12.51 1.75
CA THR A 41 5.78 -11.37 1.20
C THR A 41 5.60 -10.12 2.06
N GLY A 42 4.37 -9.82 2.41
CA GLY A 42 4.05 -8.65 3.24
C GLY A 42 4.75 -8.70 4.59
N LEU A 43 4.69 -9.85 5.27
CA LEU A 43 5.35 -10.03 6.56
C LEU A 43 6.86 -9.92 6.45
N ARG A 44 7.46 -10.56 5.46
CA ARG A 44 8.92 -10.55 5.26
C ARG A 44 9.45 -9.16 4.94
N GLU A 45 8.87 -8.50 3.93
CA GLU A 45 9.31 -7.18 3.51
C GLU A 45 9.13 -6.14 4.61
N PHE A 46 8.02 -6.22 5.34
CA PHE A 46 7.77 -5.30 6.45
C PHE A 46 8.82 -5.46 7.55
N TYR A 47 9.13 -6.71 7.91
CA TYR A 47 10.17 -6.99 8.90
C TYR A 47 11.55 -6.50 8.44
N GLU A 48 11.92 -6.77 7.19
CA GLU A 48 13.20 -6.33 6.63
C GLU A 48 13.36 -4.81 6.66
N GLU A 49 12.28 -4.09 6.37
CA GLU A 49 12.33 -2.63 6.29
C GLU A 49 12.15 -1.92 7.64
N THR A 50 11.43 -2.52 8.58
CA THR A 50 11.02 -1.83 9.81
C THR A 50 11.53 -2.45 11.10
N GLY A 51 11.91 -3.73 11.09
CA GLY A 51 12.23 -4.48 12.30
C GLY A 51 11.02 -5.01 13.04
N LEU A 52 9.81 -4.70 12.59
CA LEU A 52 8.58 -5.15 13.25
C LEU A 52 8.00 -6.39 12.59
N GLN A 53 7.54 -7.32 13.43
CA GLN A 53 6.81 -8.51 13.02
C GLN A 53 5.32 -8.21 13.08
N LEU A 54 4.64 -8.22 11.93
CA LEU A 54 3.20 -7.98 11.85
C LEU A 54 2.41 -9.12 12.49
N LYS A 55 1.33 -8.76 13.17
CA LYS A 55 0.36 -9.68 13.78
C LYS A 55 -1.04 -9.35 13.29
N HIS A 56 -1.88 -10.38 13.21
CA HIS A 56 -3.27 -10.22 12.75
C HIS A 56 -3.34 -9.61 11.34
N ALA A 57 -2.48 -10.09 10.45
CA ALA A 57 -2.36 -9.61 9.09
C ALA A 57 -3.41 -10.25 8.18
N LYS A 58 -4.06 -9.43 7.36
CA LYS A 58 -5.07 -9.85 6.39
C LYS A 58 -4.85 -9.14 5.07
N LEU A 59 -5.29 -9.76 3.98
CA LEU A 59 -5.32 -9.09 2.68
C LEU A 59 -6.36 -7.95 2.74
N GLY A 60 -5.93 -6.73 2.45
CA GLY A 60 -6.79 -5.54 2.50
C GLY A 60 -7.14 -4.98 1.13
N ALA A 61 -6.24 -5.10 0.15
CA ALA A 61 -6.52 -4.56 -1.18
C ALA A 61 -5.79 -5.36 -2.26
N ILE A 62 -6.45 -5.47 -3.41
CA ILE A 62 -5.87 -5.99 -4.64
C ILE A 62 -6.02 -4.87 -5.67
N THR A 63 -4.91 -4.36 -6.16
CA THR A 63 -4.89 -3.23 -7.07
C THR A 63 -4.19 -3.60 -8.37
N THR A 64 -4.89 -3.42 -9.49
CA THR A 64 -4.26 -3.46 -10.81
C THR A 64 -3.75 -2.04 -11.10
N VAL A 65 -2.45 -1.88 -11.26
CA VAL A 65 -1.85 -0.59 -11.60
C VAL A 65 -1.58 -0.55 -13.08
N VAL A 66 -2.12 0.47 -13.77
CA VAL A 66 -1.98 0.64 -15.20
C VAL A 66 -1.30 1.96 -15.49
N VAL A 67 -0.24 1.93 -16.29
CA VAL A 67 0.42 3.13 -16.82
C VAL A 67 0.31 3.08 -18.33
N GLU A 68 -0.44 4.01 -18.91
CA GLU A 68 -0.63 4.08 -20.36
C GLU A 68 0.27 5.13 -20.98
N GLU A 69 1.13 4.69 -21.89
CA GLU A 69 1.94 5.54 -22.75
C GLU A 69 1.50 5.29 -24.19
N GLU A 70 1.75 6.24 -25.09
CA GLU A 70 1.34 6.12 -26.51
C GLU A 70 1.83 4.84 -27.17
N LEU A 71 3.06 4.42 -26.88
CA LEU A 71 3.70 3.28 -27.52
C LEU A 71 3.88 2.08 -26.59
N GLU A 72 3.59 2.23 -25.31
CA GLU A 72 3.83 1.17 -24.33
C GLU A 72 2.79 1.20 -23.24
N LYS A 73 2.28 0.03 -22.89
CA LYS A 73 1.34 -0.13 -21.77
C LYS A 73 2.01 -0.98 -20.70
N LYS A 74 2.03 -0.48 -19.48
CA LYS A 74 2.57 -1.22 -18.34
C LYS A 74 1.45 -1.56 -17.38
N GLU A 75 1.49 -2.77 -16.86
CA GLU A 75 0.52 -3.23 -15.88
C GLU A 75 1.23 -4.12 -14.86
N TRP A 76 0.91 -3.91 -13.61
CA TRP A 76 1.35 -4.82 -12.55
C TRP A 76 0.32 -4.91 -11.43
N MET A 77 0.49 -5.93 -10.57
CA MET A 77 -0.39 -6.13 -9.43
C MET A 77 0.25 -5.62 -8.16
N LEU A 78 -0.52 -4.86 -7.41
CA LEU A 78 -0.15 -4.35 -6.10
C LEU A 78 -1.13 -4.90 -5.07
N TYR A 79 -0.60 -5.59 -4.07
CA TYR A 79 -1.39 -6.17 -2.99
C TYR A 79 -1.09 -5.40 -1.71
N THR A 80 -2.12 -5.12 -0.92
CA THR A 80 -1.96 -4.44 0.35
C THR A 80 -2.39 -5.37 1.48
N VAL A 81 -1.47 -5.58 2.40
CA VAL A 81 -1.74 -6.33 3.64
C VAL A 81 -2.05 -5.33 4.73
N LYS A 82 -3.10 -5.58 5.50
CA LYS A 82 -3.44 -4.77 6.69
C LYS A 82 -3.18 -5.58 7.94
N ALA A 83 -2.47 -4.99 8.89
CA ALA A 83 -2.23 -5.56 10.20
C ALA A 83 -2.61 -4.55 11.28
N THR A 84 -3.02 -5.06 12.45
CA THR A 84 -3.48 -4.21 13.57
C THR A 84 -2.61 -4.33 14.81
N ASP A 85 -1.58 -5.17 14.76
CA ASP A 85 -0.66 -5.36 15.87
C ASP A 85 0.70 -5.77 15.36
N SER A 86 1.72 -5.59 16.19
CA SER A 86 3.10 -5.93 15.86
C SER A 86 3.92 -6.23 17.10
N THR A 87 5.03 -6.94 16.92
CA THR A 87 6.04 -7.17 17.95
C THR A 87 7.41 -6.82 17.38
N GLY A 88 8.39 -6.63 18.26
CA GLY A 88 9.75 -6.28 17.86
C GLY A 88 10.08 -4.83 18.13
N GLU A 89 11.21 -4.39 17.61
CA GLU A 89 11.70 -3.03 17.77
C GLU A 89 11.82 -2.33 16.43
N LEU A 90 11.22 -1.15 16.34
CA LEU A 90 11.28 -0.33 15.14
C LEU A 90 12.71 0.19 14.91
N ILE A 91 13.24 -0.04 13.70
CA ILE A 91 14.43 0.67 13.25
C ILE A 91 13.97 2.03 12.71
N GLU A 92 14.73 3.10 12.96
CA GLU A 92 14.32 4.44 12.54
C GLU A 92 14.63 4.72 11.07
N GLU A 93 15.65 4.08 10.53
CA GLU A 93 16.11 4.29 9.16
C GLU A 93 16.51 2.97 8.50
N ASN A 94 16.32 2.91 7.19
CA ASN A 94 16.85 1.86 6.33
C ASN A 94 17.48 2.48 5.08
N ARG A 95 17.93 1.64 4.12
CA ARG A 95 18.60 2.13 2.91
C ARG A 95 17.71 3.00 2.03
N GLU A 96 16.40 2.88 2.14
CA GLU A 96 15.45 3.61 1.31
C GLU A 96 14.99 4.93 1.93
N GLY A 97 15.08 5.07 3.23
CA GLY A 97 14.66 6.30 3.90
C GLY A 97 14.45 6.14 5.40
N SER A 98 13.58 6.96 5.94
CA SER A 98 13.28 7.01 7.37
C SER A 98 11.83 6.65 7.68
N LEU A 99 11.63 6.01 8.82
CA LEU A 99 10.33 5.53 9.28
C LEU A 99 9.76 6.44 10.35
N ALA A 100 8.46 6.68 10.29
CA ALA A 100 7.77 7.44 11.32
C ALA A 100 6.31 7.01 11.44
N TRP A 101 5.80 7.08 12.67
CA TRP A 101 4.39 6.93 12.94
C TRP A 101 3.66 8.24 12.65
N HIS A 102 2.52 8.12 11.99
CA HIS A 102 1.65 9.26 11.70
C HIS A 102 0.25 9.00 12.22
N SER A 103 -0.38 10.04 12.74
CA SER A 103 -1.78 9.97 13.11
C SER A 103 -2.64 9.70 11.87
N LEU A 104 -3.71 8.93 12.01
CA LEU A 104 -4.67 8.70 10.93
C LEU A 104 -5.22 10.01 10.33
N LYS A 105 -5.26 11.07 11.13
CA LYS A 105 -5.75 12.39 10.70
C LYS A 105 -4.79 13.11 9.74
N GLU A 106 -3.51 12.73 9.73
CA GLU A 106 -2.51 13.36 8.88
C GLU A 106 -2.49 12.84 7.45
N VAL A 107 -3.17 11.73 7.18
CA VAL A 107 -3.09 11.05 5.87
C VAL A 107 -3.43 11.96 4.69
N ASP A 108 -4.41 12.86 4.86
CA ASP A 108 -4.81 13.77 3.79
C ASP A 108 -3.75 14.83 3.46
N GLU A 109 -2.85 15.13 4.39
CA GLU A 109 -1.87 16.20 4.25
C GLU A 109 -0.46 15.72 3.89
N LEU A 110 -0.20 14.43 4.05
CA LEU A 110 1.13 13.88 3.78
C LEU A 110 1.40 13.78 2.27
N PRO A 111 2.60 14.15 1.82
CA PRO A 111 2.97 13.91 0.41
C PRO A 111 3.05 12.40 0.16
N MET A 112 2.19 11.91 -0.72
CA MET A 112 2.17 10.51 -1.14
C MET A 112 1.48 10.39 -2.49
N PHE A 113 1.62 9.23 -3.14
CA PHE A 113 0.85 8.96 -4.35
C PHE A 113 -0.64 8.87 -4.02
N GLU A 114 -1.48 9.45 -4.87
CA GLU A 114 -2.92 9.49 -4.63
C GLU A 114 -3.56 8.11 -4.61
N GLY A 115 -3.01 7.16 -5.36
CA GLY A 115 -3.47 5.77 -5.31
C GLY A 115 -3.22 5.11 -3.97
N ASP A 116 -2.08 5.38 -3.34
CA ASP A 116 -1.77 4.88 -2.01
C ASP A 116 -2.68 5.52 -0.97
N ARG A 117 -2.92 6.82 -1.09
CA ARG A 117 -3.84 7.55 -0.22
C ARG A 117 -5.24 6.94 -0.25
N PHE A 118 -5.73 6.62 -1.45
CA PHE A 118 -7.03 5.97 -1.63
C PHE A 118 -7.10 4.63 -0.88
N ILE A 119 -6.07 3.79 -1.04
CA ILE A 119 -6.00 2.48 -0.37
C ILE A 119 -5.98 2.64 1.15
N ILE A 120 -5.12 3.51 1.65
CA ILE A 120 -4.97 3.76 3.10
C ILE A 120 -6.30 4.24 3.69
N LYS A 121 -6.93 5.23 3.07
CA LYS A 121 -8.20 5.80 3.55
C LYS A 121 -9.31 4.76 3.58
N HIS A 122 -9.36 3.88 2.57
CA HIS A 122 -10.31 2.78 2.59
C HIS A 122 -10.06 1.84 3.77
N LEU A 123 -8.81 1.42 3.96
CA LEU A 123 -8.46 0.41 4.96
C LEU A 123 -8.58 0.90 6.39
N ILE A 124 -8.45 2.19 6.66
CA ILE A 124 -8.65 2.72 8.01
C ILE A 124 -10.13 2.88 8.38
N SER A 125 -11.03 2.87 7.41
CA SER A 125 -12.47 3.08 7.64
C SER A 125 -13.34 1.86 7.32
N HIS A 126 -12.79 0.82 6.71
CA HIS A 126 -13.54 -0.39 6.32
C HIS A 126 -12.77 -1.65 6.70
N ASN A 127 -13.51 -2.73 6.98
CA ASN A 127 -12.92 -4.03 7.35
C ASN A 127 -12.81 -5.00 6.18
N GLY A 128 -13.49 -4.75 5.10
CA GLY A 128 -13.49 -5.63 3.92
C GLY A 128 -12.40 -5.26 2.93
N PRO A 129 -11.91 -6.22 2.14
CA PRO A 129 -10.94 -5.94 1.10
C PRO A 129 -11.55 -5.14 -0.04
N ILE A 130 -10.72 -4.34 -0.70
CA ILE A 130 -11.13 -3.60 -1.90
C ILE A 130 -10.32 -4.07 -3.10
N VAL A 131 -10.99 -4.27 -4.22
CA VAL A 131 -10.37 -4.60 -5.51
C VAL A 131 -10.55 -3.39 -6.41
N SER A 132 -9.46 -2.90 -6.99
CA SER A 132 -9.52 -1.71 -7.83
C SER A 132 -8.49 -1.73 -8.95
N THR A 133 -8.72 -0.88 -9.95
CA THR A 133 -7.73 -0.54 -10.96
C THR A 133 -7.41 0.94 -10.82
N GLN A 134 -6.13 1.25 -10.78
CA GLN A 134 -5.64 2.62 -10.74
C GLN A 134 -4.90 2.93 -12.04
N PHE A 135 -5.32 4.00 -12.71
CA PHE A 135 -4.75 4.43 -13.99
C PHE A 135 -3.89 5.67 -13.78
N TYR A 136 -2.65 5.59 -14.25
CA TYR A 136 -1.65 6.63 -14.09
C TYR A 136 -1.10 7.11 -15.43
N THR A 137 -0.67 8.37 -15.47
CA THR A 137 0.15 8.90 -16.56
C THR A 137 1.57 8.30 -16.48
N PRO A 138 2.40 8.44 -17.53
CA PRO A 138 3.80 8.04 -17.46
C PRO A 138 4.61 8.69 -16.33
N SER A 139 4.20 9.86 -15.88
CA SER A 139 4.82 10.56 -14.73
C SER A 139 4.20 10.17 -13.38
N TYR A 140 3.32 9.16 -13.37
CA TYR A 140 2.66 8.63 -12.17
C TYR A 140 1.70 9.61 -11.49
N ASP A 141 1.04 10.44 -12.29
CA ASP A 141 -0.11 11.21 -11.83
C ASP A 141 -1.37 10.36 -12.00
N LEU A 142 -2.19 10.28 -10.98
CA LEU A 142 -3.40 9.47 -11.00
C LEU A 142 -4.44 10.09 -11.94
N ILE A 143 -4.92 9.28 -12.90
CA ILE A 143 -5.98 9.69 -13.84
C ILE A 143 -7.34 9.34 -13.30
N LYS A 144 -7.53 8.09 -12.88
CA LYS A 144 -8.81 7.59 -12.34
C LYS A 144 -8.63 6.31 -11.58
N ILE A 145 -9.62 5.98 -10.76
CA ILE A 145 -9.73 4.70 -10.05
C ILE A 145 -11.10 4.10 -10.37
N ILE A 146 -11.10 2.80 -10.68
CA ILE A 146 -12.32 2.00 -10.78
C ILE A 146 -12.27 0.98 -9.66
N SER A 147 -13.18 1.07 -8.71
CA SER A 147 -13.21 0.15 -7.56
C SER A 147 -14.27 -0.94 -7.72
N SER A 148 -14.15 -2.00 -6.94
CA SER A 148 -15.13 -3.07 -6.88
C SER A 148 -16.52 -2.58 -6.46
N TYR A 149 -16.59 -1.51 -5.68
CA TYR A 149 -17.87 -0.90 -5.30
C TYR A 149 -18.58 -0.30 -6.51
N ASP A 150 -17.85 0.37 -7.38
CA ASP A 150 -18.41 0.97 -8.60
C ASP A 150 -18.99 -0.11 -9.52
N VAL A 151 -18.25 -1.19 -9.72
CA VAL A 151 -18.68 -2.33 -10.55
C VAL A 151 -19.91 -3.01 -9.95
N MET A 152 -19.95 -3.19 -8.63
CA MET A 152 -21.08 -3.81 -7.95
C MET A 152 -22.34 -2.96 -8.05
N VAL A 153 -22.22 -1.63 -7.96
CA VAL A 153 -23.34 -0.70 -8.13
C VAL A 153 -23.88 -0.79 -9.54
N GLU A 154 -23.03 -0.79 -10.56
CA GLU A 154 -23.45 -0.94 -11.96
C GLU A 154 -24.15 -2.27 -12.21
N ALA A 155 -23.66 -3.37 -11.64
CA ALA A 155 -24.26 -4.71 -11.78
C ALA A 155 -25.62 -4.83 -11.08
N ALA A 156 -25.90 -4.00 -10.07
CA ALA A 156 -27.16 -3.98 -9.35
C ALA A 156 -28.28 -3.20 -10.06
N ILE A 157 -27.93 -2.38 -11.03
CA ILE A 157 -28.88 -1.63 -11.84
C ILE A 157 -29.42 -2.49 -12.97
#